data_6ea5f2c2a559d88dcf9f7a09ce725070
#
_entry.id   6ea5f2c2a559d88dcf9f7a09ce725070
#
_cell.length_a   1.000
_cell.length_b   1.000
_cell.length_c   1.000
_cell.angle_alpha   90.00
_cell.angle_beta   90.00
_cell.angle_gamma   90.00
#
_symmetry.space_group_name_H-M   'P 1'
#
loop_
_entity.id
_entity.type
_entity.pdbx_description
1 polymer ?
#
loop_
_entity_poly.entity_id
_entity_poly.type
_entity_poly.pdbx_seq_one_letter_code
_entity_poly.pdbx_strand_id
1 'polypeptide(L)'
;YAFDNLFYDQGTLVAGSFIKKNVHFFKEDVNTWSTNLIDAIDKADVIVPLAALVGAPLCDKHEELTVETNYGWFTKLTPLLRKEQVVVYPNTNSGYGSTGEDICTEETPCNPISLYAKTKQDAEDHLLENHPSSIVFRLATVFGWSPRPRTDLLINNLTKVAKEEKKITVFDGHFRRNYIHVKDIVRAFEFAIYNSTSRSSKMFSNVYNLGNDSINMTKLELVKNICYIMGAEYSQDDSRTDPDKRDYIVSSQKLYDLGFDCIYGLEDGVLEMDSFYDLLTEMD
;
A
#
# COMPACT_ATOMS: atom_id res chain seq x y z
N TYR A 1 -3.44 -17.51 9.86
CA TYR A 1 -4.04 -18.03 8.63
C TYR A 1 -3.77 -17.03 7.50
N ALA A 2 -3.32 -17.53 6.33
CA ALA A 2 -3.10 -16.71 5.13
C ALA A 2 -3.87 -17.32 3.95
N PHE A 3 -4.65 -16.51 3.28
CA PHE A 3 -5.44 -16.86 2.09
C PHE A 3 -4.96 -16.05 0.91
N ASP A 4 -4.66 -16.70 -0.21
CA ASP A 4 -4.28 -16.07 -1.47
C ASP A 4 -4.62 -17.01 -2.61
N ASN A 5 -5.21 -16.51 -3.69
CA ASN A 5 -5.48 -17.32 -4.89
C ASN A 5 -4.25 -17.44 -5.80
N LEU A 6 -3.14 -16.79 -5.44
CA LEU A 6 -1.89 -16.70 -6.20
C LEU A 6 -2.08 -16.10 -7.60
N PHE A 7 -2.97 -15.12 -7.73
CA PHE A 7 -3.27 -14.45 -8.99
C PHE A 7 -2.02 -13.93 -9.73
N TYR A 8 -0.97 -13.62 -8.97
CA TYR A 8 0.30 -13.12 -9.50
C TYR A 8 1.43 -14.16 -9.47
N ASP A 9 1.11 -15.46 -9.36
CA ASP A 9 2.05 -16.59 -9.33
C ASP A 9 3.16 -16.49 -8.25
N GLN A 10 2.91 -15.74 -7.16
CA GLN A 10 3.87 -15.62 -6.06
C GLN A 10 3.82 -16.80 -5.08
N GLY A 11 4.92 -17.53 -4.99
CA GLY A 11 5.05 -18.68 -4.08
C GLY A 11 5.55 -18.34 -2.66
N THR A 12 5.76 -17.09 -2.33
CA THR A 12 6.46 -16.66 -1.11
C THR A 12 5.73 -17.05 0.17
N LEU A 13 4.39 -16.94 0.19
CA LEU A 13 3.57 -17.36 1.33
C LEU A 13 3.58 -18.88 1.50
N VAL A 14 3.64 -19.62 0.38
CA VAL A 14 3.75 -21.08 0.39
C VAL A 14 5.06 -21.48 1.03
N ALA A 15 6.18 -20.91 0.61
CA ALA A 15 7.50 -21.17 1.21
C ALA A 15 7.52 -20.81 2.71
N GLY A 16 6.90 -19.69 3.09
CA GLY A 16 6.77 -19.26 4.49
C GLY A 16 6.04 -20.28 5.39
N SER A 17 5.01 -20.94 4.87
CA SER A 17 4.25 -21.96 5.62
C SER A 17 5.07 -23.24 5.88
N PHE A 18 5.99 -23.59 5.00
CA PHE A 18 6.93 -24.71 5.22
C PHE A 18 7.97 -24.42 6.29
N ILE A 19 8.41 -23.16 6.41
CA ILE A 19 9.48 -22.76 7.31
C ILE A 19 8.94 -22.46 8.71
N LYS A 20 7.75 -21.86 8.79
CA LYS A 20 7.13 -21.44 10.07
C LYS A 20 5.90 -22.30 10.37
N LYS A 21 6.02 -23.19 11.35
CA LYS A 21 4.93 -24.11 11.80
C LYS A 21 3.63 -23.40 12.21
N ASN A 22 3.70 -22.10 12.49
CA ASN A 22 2.55 -21.30 12.93
C ASN A 22 1.84 -20.58 11.77
N VAL A 23 2.26 -20.79 10.52
CA VAL A 23 1.61 -20.20 9.33
C VAL A 23 0.81 -21.28 8.63
N HIS A 24 -0.51 -21.08 8.54
CA HIS A 24 -1.42 -21.94 7.79
C HIS A 24 -1.81 -21.21 6.50
N PHE A 25 -1.29 -21.69 5.38
CA PHE A 25 -1.57 -21.12 4.06
C PHE A 25 -2.66 -21.92 3.34
N PHE A 26 -3.63 -21.19 2.77
CA PHE A 26 -4.70 -21.73 1.94
C PHE A 26 -4.64 -21.07 0.56
N LYS A 27 -4.45 -21.89 -0.48
CA LYS A 27 -4.56 -21.40 -1.88
C LYS A 27 -6.04 -21.35 -2.24
N GLU A 28 -6.69 -20.27 -1.88
CA GLU A 28 -8.14 -20.07 -2.08
C GLU A 28 -8.43 -18.62 -2.48
N ASP A 29 -9.47 -18.43 -3.28
CA ASP A 29 -10.01 -17.11 -3.57
C ASP A 29 -10.94 -16.67 -2.43
N VAL A 30 -10.69 -15.50 -1.85
CA VAL A 30 -11.49 -14.97 -0.74
C VAL A 30 -12.96 -14.74 -1.12
N ASN A 31 -13.26 -14.55 -2.42
CA ASN A 31 -14.63 -14.38 -2.91
C ASN A 31 -15.44 -15.68 -2.92
N THR A 32 -14.81 -16.84 -2.76
CA THR A 32 -15.52 -18.14 -2.72
C THR A 32 -16.19 -18.42 -1.38
N TRP A 33 -15.82 -17.69 -0.32
CA TRP A 33 -16.39 -17.86 1.03
C TRP A 33 -16.35 -19.31 1.50
N SER A 34 -15.21 -19.97 1.31
CA SER A 34 -15.02 -21.37 1.71
C SER A 34 -15.21 -21.57 3.21
N THR A 35 -15.45 -22.82 3.62
CA THR A 35 -15.51 -23.18 5.04
C THR A 35 -14.20 -22.86 5.76
N ASN A 36 -13.04 -23.05 5.11
CA ASN A 36 -11.73 -22.69 5.68
C ASN A 36 -11.62 -21.20 5.99
N LEU A 37 -12.10 -20.34 5.06
CA LEU A 37 -12.08 -18.89 5.25
C LEU A 37 -13.03 -18.47 6.38
N ILE A 38 -14.24 -18.99 6.41
CA ILE A 38 -15.24 -18.71 7.46
C ILE A 38 -14.72 -19.14 8.83
N ASP A 39 -14.16 -20.34 8.93
CA ASP A 39 -13.55 -20.88 10.16
C ASP A 39 -12.35 -20.03 10.63
N ALA A 40 -11.53 -19.55 9.69
CA ALA A 40 -10.40 -18.69 10.02
C ALA A 40 -10.86 -17.31 10.51
N ILE A 41 -11.88 -16.71 9.88
CA ILE A 41 -12.49 -15.47 10.32
C ILE A 41 -13.05 -15.63 11.75
N ASP A 42 -13.78 -16.71 12.02
CA ASP A 42 -14.34 -16.95 13.36
C ASP A 42 -13.27 -17.07 14.46
N LYS A 43 -12.13 -17.69 14.14
CA LYS A 43 -11.04 -17.91 15.11
C LYS A 43 -10.08 -16.73 15.24
N ALA A 44 -10.09 -15.79 14.30
CA ALA A 44 -9.14 -14.69 14.28
C ALA A 44 -9.41 -13.67 15.38
N ASP A 45 -8.37 -13.14 16.01
CA ASP A 45 -8.42 -11.94 16.85
C ASP A 45 -8.22 -10.68 16.01
N VAL A 46 -7.39 -10.78 14.96
CA VAL A 46 -7.07 -9.69 14.05
C VAL A 46 -7.23 -10.17 12.60
N ILE A 47 -7.86 -9.37 11.78
CA ILE A 47 -8.03 -9.60 10.33
C ILE A 47 -7.35 -8.48 9.58
N VAL A 48 -6.46 -8.83 8.66
CA VAL A 48 -5.75 -7.90 7.77
C VAL A 48 -6.14 -8.22 6.33
N PRO A 49 -7.14 -7.54 5.76
CA PRO A 49 -7.66 -7.83 4.43
C PRO A 49 -6.78 -7.19 3.35
N LEU A 50 -5.76 -7.94 2.89
CA LEU A 50 -4.84 -7.50 1.83
C LEU A 50 -5.27 -7.90 0.42
N ALA A 51 -6.16 -8.90 0.28
CA ALA A 51 -6.65 -9.33 -1.02
C ALA A 51 -7.39 -8.20 -1.73
N ALA A 52 -6.88 -7.80 -2.88
CA ALA A 52 -7.43 -6.70 -3.68
C ALA A 52 -6.89 -6.72 -5.11
N LEU A 53 -7.65 -6.20 -6.05
CA LEU A 53 -7.09 -5.73 -7.32
C LEU A 53 -6.52 -4.33 -7.10
N VAL A 54 -5.29 -4.11 -7.56
CA VAL A 54 -4.51 -2.89 -7.22
C VAL A 54 -4.06 -2.17 -8.48
N GLY A 55 -4.27 -0.86 -8.50
CA GLY A 55 -3.91 0.03 -9.62
C GLY A 55 -5.02 0.20 -10.64
N ALA A 56 -5.21 1.44 -11.13
CA ALA A 56 -6.30 1.78 -12.02
C ALA A 56 -6.37 0.91 -13.28
N PRO A 57 -5.26 0.65 -14.02
CA PRO A 57 -5.35 -0.13 -15.26
C PRO A 57 -5.86 -1.56 -15.08
N LEU A 58 -5.49 -2.22 -13.98
CA LEU A 58 -5.97 -3.58 -13.69
C LEU A 58 -7.43 -3.57 -13.26
N CYS A 59 -7.81 -2.61 -12.43
CA CYS A 59 -9.16 -2.46 -11.96
C CYS A 59 -10.14 -2.14 -13.09
N ASP A 60 -9.76 -1.25 -13.99
CA ASP A 60 -10.58 -0.88 -15.16
C ASP A 60 -10.73 -2.07 -16.14
N LYS A 61 -9.73 -2.93 -16.22
CA LYS A 61 -9.79 -4.15 -17.04
C LYS A 61 -10.71 -5.23 -16.46
N HIS A 62 -10.87 -5.26 -15.13
CA HIS A 62 -11.62 -6.28 -14.38
C HIS A 62 -12.62 -5.63 -13.42
N GLU A 63 -13.51 -4.79 -13.93
CA GLU A 63 -14.41 -3.94 -13.12
C GLU A 63 -15.25 -4.73 -12.11
N GLU A 64 -15.98 -5.76 -12.58
CA GLU A 64 -16.84 -6.57 -11.71
C GLU A 64 -16.06 -7.25 -10.58
N LEU A 65 -14.92 -7.86 -10.92
CA LEU A 65 -14.05 -8.50 -9.94
C LEU A 65 -13.45 -7.47 -8.97
N THR A 66 -13.14 -6.26 -9.45
CA THR A 66 -12.64 -5.17 -8.61
C THR A 66 -13.70 -4.75 -7.58
N VAL A 67 -14.93 -4.53 -8.01
CA VAL A 67 -16.03 -4.15 -7.10
C VAL A 67 -16.27 -5.26 -6.08
N GLU A 68 -16.33 -6.52 -6.52
CA GLU A 68 -16.57 -7.66 -5.63
C GLU A 68 -15.44 -7.83 -4.61
N THR A 69 -14.17 -7.83 -5.05
CA THR A 69 -13.03 -8.10 -4.16
C THR A 69 -12.71 -6.90 -3.25
N ASN A 70 -12.69 -5.68 -3.82
CA ASN A 70 -12.21 -4.51 -3.09
C ASN A 70 -13.29 -3.90 -2.18
N TYR A 71 -14.57 -4.15 -2.44
CA TYR A 71 -15.69 -3.61 -1.68
C TYR A 71 -16.71 -4.69 -1.26
N GLY A 72 -17.30 -5.44 -2.22
CA GLY A 72 -18.36 -6.41 -1.96
C GLY A 72 -17.98 -7.47 -0.93
N TRP A 73 -16.70 -7.82 -0.87
CA TRP A 73 -16.17 -8.73 0.15
C TRP A 73 -16.39 -8.20 1.57
N PHE A 74 -16.24 -6.91 1.81
CA PHE A 74 -16.40 -6.30 3.14
C PHE A 74 -17.86 -6.28 3.60
N THR A 75 -18.81 -6.12 2.67
CA THR A 75 -20.24 -6.18 3.01
C THR A 75 -20.68 -7.56 3.48
N LYS A 76 -19.97 -8.61 3.05
CA LYS A 76 -20.17 -9.99 3.49
C LYS A 76 -19.37 -10.32 4.76
N LEU A 77 -18.21 -9.68 4.95
CA LEU A 77 -17.36 -9.89 6.11
C LEU A 77 -17.98 -9.31 7.40
N THR A 78 -18.39 -8.06 7.38
CA THR A 78 -18.78 -7.34 8.60
C THR A 78 -19.89 -8.01 9.40
N PRO A 79 -20.94 -8.64 8.80
CA PRO A 79 -21.93 -9.38 9.55
C PRO A 79 -21.42 -10.63 10.29
N LEU A 80 -20.25 -11.14 9.89
CA LEU A 80 -19.62 -12.32 10.50
C LEU A 80 -18.70 -11.96 11.67
N LEU A 81 -18.35 -10.69 11.80
CA LEU A 81 -17.37 -10.24 12.79
C LEU A 81 -17.97 -10.12 14.19
N ARG A 82 -17.21 -10.60 15.19
CA ARG A 82 -17.45 -10.24 16.58
C ARG A 82 -16.90 -8.84 16.86
N LYS A 83 -17.53 -8.10 17.76
CA LYS A 83 -17.14 -6.71 18.08
C LYS A 83 -15.69 -6.57 18.58
N GLU A 84 -15.15 -7.64 19.16
CA GLU A 84 -13.80 -7.70 19.70
C GLU A 84 -12.72 -7.99 18.65
N GLN A 85 -13.10 -8.50 17.50
CA GLN A 85 -12.16 -8.76 16.42
C GLN A 85 -11.69 -7.44 15.81
N VAL A 86 -10.41 -7.31 15.59
CA VAL A 86 -9.81 -6.10 15.03
C VAL A 86 -9.65 -6.26 13.53
N VAL A 87 -10.07 -5.25 12.78
CA VAL A 87 -9.77 -5.18 11.34
C VAL A 87 -8.76 -4.06 11.10
N VAL A 88 -7.59 -4.41 10.53
CA VAL A 88 -6.59 -3.41 10.12
C VAL A 88 -6.58 -3.35 8.59
N TYR A 89 -7.20 -2.32 8.04
CA TYR A 89 -7.47 -2.21 6.62
C TYR A 89 -6.49 -1.26 5.90
N PRO A 90 -5.76 -1.74 4.87
CA PRO A 90 -4.96 -0.88 3.99
C PRO A 90 -5.83 -0.24 2.90
N ASN A 91 -6.11 1.04 3.04
CA ASN A 91 -6.65 1.89 1.98
C ASN A 91 -5.50 2.60 1.23
N THR A 92 -5.76 3.61 0.46
CA THR A 92 -4.80 4.34 -0.38
C THR A 92 -5.01 5.85 -0.33
N ASN A 93 -3.93 6.63 -0.34
CA ASN A 93 -3.99 8.09 -0.49
C ASN A 93 -4.53 8.53 -1.87
N SER A 94 -4.67 7.62 -2.84
CA SER A 94 -5.34 7.89 -4.11
C SER A 94 -6.80 8.34 -3.94
N GLY A 95 -7.39 8.09 -2.78
CA GLY A 95 -8.72 8.57 -2.39
C GLY A 95 -8.84 10.10 -2.36
N TYR A 96 -7.76 10.82 -2.10
CA TYR A 96 -7.77 12.29 -2.08
C TYR A 96 -7.93 12.92 -3.47
N GLY A 97 -7.55 12.21 -4.54
CA GLY A 97 -7.60 12.74 -5.91
C GLY A 97 -6.48 13.75 -6.18
N SER A 98 -6.83 14.95 -6.60
CA SER A 98 -5.90 16.09 -6.79
C SER A 98 -6.35 17.25 -5.94
N THR A 99 -5.52 17.69 -4.99
CA THR A 99 -5.87 18.71 -3.98
C THR A 99 -5.11 20.03 -4.15
N GLY A 100 -4.27 20.14 -5.20
CA GLY A 100 -3.46 21.33 -5.43
C GLY A 100 -2.37 21.49 -4.36
N GLU A 101 -2.19 22.71 -3.83
CA GLU A 101 -1.11 23.02 -2.87
C GLU A 101 -1.42 22.67 -1.42
N ASP A 102 -2.67 22.33 -1.10
CA ASP A 102 -3.07 22.00 0.26
C ASP A 102 -2.52 20.65 0.71
N ILE A 103 -2.07 20.61 1.96
CA ILE A 103 -1.62 19.36 2.59
C ILE A 103 -2.87 18.57 3.03
N CYS A 104 -3.01 17.36 2.51
CA CYS A 104 -4.07 16.45 2.91
C CYS A 104 -3.82 15.91 4.32
N THR A 105 -4.85 15.95 5.14
CA THR A 105 -4.95 15.25 6.41
C THR A 105 -6.11 14.25 6.33
N GLU A 106 -6.33 13.48 7.39
CA GLU A 106 -7.47 12.56 7.45
C GLU A 106 -8.83 13.26 7.38
N GLU A 107 -8.88 14.57 7.72
CA GLU A 107 -10.07 15.42 7.64
C GLU A 107 -10.33 15.96 6.22
N THR A 108 -9.35 15.85 5.33
CA THR A 108 -9.50 16.28 3.93
C THR A 108 -10.51 15.39 3.22
N PRO A 109 -11.55 15.95 2.59
CA PRO A 109 -12.55 15.16 1.86
C PRO A 109 -11.92 14.33 0.76
N CYS A 110 -12.29 13.05 0.69
CA CYS A 110 -11.88 12.18 -0.41
C CYS A 110 -12.67 12.50 -1.68
N ASN A 111 -11.95 12.53 -2.82
CA ASN A 111 -12.52 12.69 -4.16
C ASN A 111 -11.86 11.68 -5.11
N PRO A 112 -12.14 10.37 -4.95
CA PRO A 112 -11.49 9.32 -5.70
C PRO A 112 -11.84 9.39 -7.19
N ILE A 113 -10.82 9.35 -8.06
CA ILE A 113 -10.98 9.51 -9.52
C ILE A 113 -11.11 8.15 -10.23
N SER A 114 -10.36 7.13 -9.76
CA SER A 114 -10.32 5.80 -10.39
C SER A 114 -11.25 4.81 -9.69
N LEU A 115 -11.67 3.76 -10.41
CA LEU A 115 -12.44 2.64 -9.85
C LEU A 115 -11.72 2.01 -8.65
N TYR A 116 -10.39 1.84 -8.76
CA TYR A 116 -9.55 1.38 -7.64
C TYR A 116 -9.75 2.24 -6.38
N ALA A 117 -9.58 3.56 -6.52
CA ALA A 117 -9.67 4.45 -5.37
C ALA A 117 -11.10 4.52 -4.80
N LYS A 118 -12.13 4.48 -5.66
CA LYS A 118 -13.54 4.45 -5.24
C LYS A 118 -13.86 3.22 -4.42
N THR A 119 -13.56 2.02 -4.94
CA THR A 119 -13.86 0.76 -4.23
C THR A 119 -13.08 0.61 -2.93
N LYS A 120 -11.86 1.15 -2.87
CA LYS A 120 -11.08 1.19 -1.61
C LYS A 120 -11.69 2.16 -0.61
N GLN A 121 -12.22 3.32 -1.05
CA GLN A 121 -12.93 4.26 -0.19
C GLN A 121 -14.28 3.70 0.29
N ASP A 122 -15.06 3.08 -0.59
CA ASP A 122 -16.33 2.46 -0.23
C ASP A 122 -16.15 1.40 0.87
N ALA A 123 -15.05 0.64 0.81
CA ALA A 123 -14.70 -0.34 1.85
C ALA A 123 -14.28 0.31 3.18
N GLU A 124 -13.55 1.43 3.15
CA GLU A 124 -13.22 2.22 4.33
C GLU A 124 -14.50 2.71 5.03
N ASP A 125 -15.37 3.38 4.27
CA ASP A 125 -16.63 3.94 4.78
C ASP A 125 -17.50 2.83 5.39
N HIS A 126 -17.64 1.72 4.68
CA HIS A 126 -18.40 0.57 5.17
C HIS A 126 -17.84 -0.02 6.47
N LEU A 127 -16.52 -0.18 6.57
CA LEU A 127 -15.88 -0.71 7.78
C LEU A 127 -16.07 0.21 8.98
N LEU A 128 -15.88 1.52 8.81
CA LEU A 128 -16.02 2.50 9.89
C LEU A 128 -17.47 2.61 10.38
N GLU A 129 -18.44 2.47 9.49
CA GLU A 129 -19.87 2.49 9.83
C GLU A 129 -20.35 1.20 10.53
N ASN A 130 -19.80 0.04 10.14
CA ASN A 130 -20.37 -1.25 10.53
C ASN A 130 -19.52 -2.07 11.49
N HIS A 131 -18.24 -1.69 11.73
CA HIS A 131 -17.38 -2.44 12.65
C HIS A 131 -16.54 -1.51 13.54
N PRO A 132 -16.84 -1.42 14.85
CA PRO A 132 -16.25 -0.42 15.75
C PRO A 132 -14.78 -0.65 16.05
N SER A 133 -14.23 -1.84 15.81
CA SER A 133 -12.82 -2.18 16.03
C SER A 133 -12.00 -2.13 14.75
N SER A 134 -12.39 -1.29 13.79
CA SER A 134 -11.65 -1.08 12.55
C SER A 134 -10.57 0.00 12.71
N ILE A 135 -9.40 -0.24 12.12
CA ILE A 135 -8.30 0.71 11.98
C ILE A 135 -7.97 0.78 10.49
N VAL A 136 -8.00 1.98 9.93
CA VAL A 136 -7.75 2.16 8.49
C VAL A 136 -6.46 2.94 8.27
N PHE A 137 -5.61 2.43 7.40
CA PHE A 137 -4.43 3.13 6.92
C PHE A 137 -4.61 3.56 5.47
N ARG A 138 -4.59 4.87 5.18
CA ARG A 138 -4.47 5.41 3.82
C ARG A 138 -3.00 5.45 3.46
N LEU A 139 -2.56 4.50 2.65
CA LEU A 139 -1.15 4.30 2.33
C LEU A 139 -0.65 5.28 1.29
N ALA A 140 0.55 5.80 1.52
CA ALA A 140 1.39 6.47 0.53
C ALA A 140 1.83 5.49 -0.59
N THR A 141 2.48 6.02 -1.63
CA THR A 141 3.10 5.19 -2.67
C THR A 141 4.23 4.36 -2.07
N VAL A 142 4.07 3.04 -2.12
CA VAL A 142 4.98 2.09 -1.49
C VAL A 142 6.22 1.86 -2.35
N PHE A 143 7.39 1.70 -1.73
CA PHE A 143 8.63 1.35 -2.41
C PHE A 143 9.52 0.42 -1.55
N GLY A 144 10.63 -0.01 -2.13
CA GLY A 144 11.60 -0.88 -1.47
C GLY A 144 11.39 -2.35 -1.82
N TRP A 145 12.35 -3.16 -1.37
CA TRP A 145 12.37 -4.58 -1.67
C TRP A 145 11.37 -5.37 -0.81
N SER A 146 10.79 -6.37 -1.43
CA SER A 146 9.99 -7.42 -0.80
C SER A 146 10.21 -8.74 -1.54
N PRO A 147 9.81 -9.89 -0.98
CA PRO A 147 9.91 -11.17 -1.69
C PRO A 147 9.21 -11.21 -3.07
N ARG A 148 8.26 -10.29 -3.30
CA ARG A 148 7.67 -9.99 -4.59
C ARG A 148 7.62 -8.48 -4.79
N PRO A 149 8.74 -7.85 -5.18
CA PRO A 149 8.75 -6.40 -5.35
C PRO A 149 7.94 -5.98 -6.57
N ARG A 150 7.21 -4.88 -6.42
CA ARG A 150 6.48 -4.21 -7.49
C ARG A 150 7.45 -3.32 -8.28
N THR A 151 8.05 -3.89 -9.33
CA THR A 151 9.02 -3.16 -10.17
C THR A 151 8.38 -2.10 -11.07
N ASP A 152 7.07 -2.06 -11.15
CA ASP A 152 6.28 -1.05 -11.86
C ASP A 152 6.01 0.22 -11.02
N LEU A 153 6.20 0.20 -9.70
CA LEU A 153 6.01 1.37 -8.85
C LEU A 153 7.14 2.38 -9.05
N LEU A 154 6.79 3.66 -8.95
CA LEU A 154 7.62 4.77 -9.44
C LEU A 154 9.08 4.71 -8.95
N ILE A 155 9.33 4.64 -7.64
CA ILE A 155 10.71 4.61 -7.11
C ILE A 155 11.45 3.35 -7.56
N ASN A 156 10.82 2.19 -7.45
CA ASN A 156 11.42 0.92 -7.85
C ASN A 156 11.74 0.91 -9.35
N ASN A 157 10.82 1.42 -10.19
CA ASN A 157 11.04 1.53 -11.64
C ASN A 157 12.16 2.52 -11.99
N LEU A 158 12.14 3.72 -11.38
CA LEU A 158 13.17 4.73 -11.63
C LEU A 158 14.56 4.24 -11.18
N THR A 159 14.65 3.47 -10.11
CA THR A 159 15.91 2.83 -9.68
C THR A 159 16.41 1.85 -10.74
N LYS A 160 15.51 1.03 -11.32
CA LYS A 160 15.84 0.14 -12.42
C LYS A 160 16.37 0.90 -13.63
N VAL A 161 15.66 1.94 -14.08
CA VAL A 161 16.08 2.78 -15.21
C VAL A 161 17.44 3.44 -14.94
N ALA A 162 17.65 4.00 -13.74
CA ALA A 162 18.93 4.58 -13.36
C ALA A 162 20.08 3.57 -13.41
N LYS A 163 19.82 2.31 -13.03
CA LYS A 163 20.81 1.24 -13.07
C LYS A 163 21.16 0.83 -14.50
N GLU A 164 20.15 0.56 -15.32
CA GLU A 164 20.31 -0.01 -16.66
C GLU A 164 20.74 1.04 -17.68
N GLU A 165 20.11 2.22 -17.68
CA GLU A 165 20.31 3.25 -18.70
C GLU A 165 21.29 4.35 -18.28
N LYS A 166 21.65 4.43 -16.99
CA LYS A 166 22.46 5.50 -16.39
C LYS A 166 21.92 6.91 -16.63
N LYS A 167 20.65 7.00 -17.06
CA LYS A 167 19.97 8.27 -17.32
C LYS A 167 18.47 8.13 -17.14
N ILE A 168 17.85 9.10 -16.46
CA ILE A 168 16.40 9.21 -16.32
C ILE A 168 15.88 10.43 -17.09
N THR A 169 14.89 10.26 -17.96
CA THR A 169 14.16 11.37 -18.55
C THR A 169 12.87 11.63 -17.77
N VAL A 170 12.75 12.81 -17.16
CA VAL A 170 11.59 13.22 -16.37
C VAL A 170 10.68 14.14 -17.18
N PHE A 171 9.38 13.87 -17.13
CA PHE A 171 8.31 14.72 -17.66
C PHE A 171 7.27 14.96 -16.56
N ASP A 172 6.58 16.11 -16.62
CA ASP A 172 5.69 16.59 -15.57
C ASP A 172 6.32 16.51 -14.16
N GLY A 173 7.55 16.99 -14.05
CA GLY A 173 8.38 16.88 -12.85
C GLY A 173 7.85 17.61 -11.61
N HIS A 174 6.84 18.46 -11.77
CA HIS A 174 6.25 19.28 -10.71
C HIS A 174 5.25 18.54 -9.84
N PHE A 175 4.67 17.40 -10.29
CA PHE A 175 3.71 16.64 -9.52
C PHE A 175 4.32 16.07 -8.23
N ARG A 176 3.61 16.28 -7.14
CA ARG A 176 4.03 15.88 -5.79
C ARG A 176 3.38 14.56 -5.41
N ARG A 177 4.10 13.78 -4.64
CA ARG A 177 3.64 12.51 -4.07
C ARG A 177 4.24 12.32 -2.69
N ASN A 178 3.56 11.54 -1.90
CA ASN A 178 4.11 10.96 -0.69
C ASN A 178 4.48 9.50 -0.90
N TYR A 179 5.48 9.07 -0.17
CA TYR A 179 6.07 7.73 -0.30
C TYR A 179 6.25 7.09 1.07
N ILE A 180 6.34 5.77 1.09
CA ILE A 180 6.66 4.99 2.29
C ILE A 180 7.41 3.72 1.92
N HIS A 181 8.42 3.37 2.71
CA HIS A 181 9.11 2.10 2.57
C HIS A 181 8.21 0.94 3.02
N VAL A 182 8.23 -0.20 2.30
CA VAL A 182 7.38 -1.36 2.60
C VAL A 182 7.60 -1.90 4.02
N LYS A 183 8.82 -1.83 4.55
CA LYS A 183 9.12 -2.26 5.92
C LYS A 183 8.45 -1.37 6.98
N ASP A 184 8.32 -0.06 6.73
CA ASP A 184 7.59 0.84 7.63
C ASP A 184 6.08 0.56 7.61
N ILE A 185 5.53 0.11 6.48
CA ILE A 185 4.15 -0.39 6.44
C ILE A 185 3.98 -1.60 7.37
N VAL A 186 4.87 -2.60 7.29
CA VAL A 186 4.82 -3.76 8.17
C VAL A 186 4.88 -3.34 9.63
N ARG A 187 5.80 -2.42 9.99
CA ARG A 187 5.91 -1.86 11.34
C ARG A 187 4.65 -1.11 11.79
N ALA A 188 3.98 -0.38 10.88
CA ALA A 188 2.74 0.32 11.21
C ALA A 188 1.58 -0.67 11.48
N PHE A 189 1.51 -1.77 10.74
CA PHE A 189 0.54 -2.83 10.99
C PHE A 189 0.83 -3.52 12.34
N GLU A 190 2.08 -3.84 12.64
CA GLU A 190 2.48 -4.38 13.95
C GLU A 190 2.16 -3.42 15.08
N PHE A 191 2.41 -2.11 14.88
CA PHE A 191 2.07 -1.04 15.82
C PHE A 191 0.56 -0.98 16.08
N ALA A 192 -0.27 -1.04 15.03
CA ALA A 192 -1.73 -1.06 15.15
C ALA A 192 -2.21 -2.31 15.91
N ILE A 193 -1.70 -3.49 15.56
CA ILE A 193 -2.05 -4.75 16.23
C ILE A 193 -1.66 -4.70 17.70
N TYR A 194 -0.46 -4.24 18.03
CA TYR A 194 -0.02 -4.10 19.42
C TYR A 194 -0.90 -3.14 20.21
N ASN A 195 -1.20 -1.96 19.68
CA ASN A 195 -2.04 -0.97 20.33
C ASN A 195 -3.52 -1.38 20.41
N SER A 196 -3.96 -2.33 19.59
CA SER A 196 -5.32 -2.87 19.62
C SER A 196 -5.57 -3.93 20.69
N THR A 197 -4.55 -4.34 21.43
CA THR A 197 -4.69 -5.30 22.55
C THR A 197 -5.54 -4.74 23.70
N SER A 198 -5.62 -3.42 23.83
CA SER A 198 -6.53 -2.75 24.75
C SER A 198 -7.88 -2.51 24.08
N ARG A 199 -8.98 -2.95 24.71
CA ARG A 199 -10.35 -2.68 24.24
C ARG A 199 -10.72 -1.19 24.18
N SER A 200 -9.95 -0.32 24.80
CA SER A 200 -10.09 1.13 24.76
C SER A 200 -9.05 1.81 23.87
N SER A 201 -8.54 1.11 22.87
CA SER A 201 -7.56 1.66 21.94
C SER A 201 -8.09 2.93 21.28
N LYS A 202 -7.29 3.99 21.30
CA LYS A 202 -7.58 5.24 20.58
C LYS A 202 -7.52 5.08 19.06
N MET A 203 -6.98 3.95 18.58
CA MET A 203 -6.88 3.69 17.15
C MET A 203 -8.19 3.21 16.53
N PHE A 204 -9.13 2.67 17.32
CA PHE A 204 -10.37 2.13 16.80
C PHE A 204 -11.29 3.17 16.19
N SER A 205 -12.03 2.76 15.16
CA SER A 205 -12.94 3.60 14.36
C SER A 205 -12.24 4.85 13.82
N ASN A 206 -10.98 4.72 13.43
CA ASN A 206 -10.17 5.82 12.95
C ASN A 206 -9.44 5.50 11.65
N VAL A 207 -9.23 6.57 10.89
CA VAL A 207 -8.38 6.59 9.70
C VAL A 207 -7.06 7.26 10.05
N TYR A 208 -5.97 6.74 9.50
CA TYR A 208 -4.62 7.30 9.62
C TYR A 208 -3.97 7.34 8.25
N ASN A 209 -3.44 8.49 7.86
CA ASN A 209 -2.51 8.54 6.76
C ASN A 209 -1.22 7.83 7.16
N LEU A 210 -0.69 7.02 6.25
CA LEU A 210 0.54 6.27 6.45
C LEU A 210 1.52 6.53 5.31
N GLY A 211 2.42 7.46 5.56
CA GLY A 211 3.50 7.88 4.68
C GLY A 211 4.72 8.32 5.48
N ASN A 212 5.83 8.52 4.82
CA ASN A 212 6.99 9.15 5.43
C ASN A 212 7.05 10.61 4.98
N ASP A 213 6.66 11.53 5.87
CA ASP A 213 6.54 12.96 5.54
C ASP A 213 7.89 13.59 5.14
N SER A 214 9.03 12.99 5.56
CA SER A 214 10.36 13.46 5.18
C SER A 214 10.73 13.23 3.70
N ILE A 215 9.97 12.37 3.01
CA ILE A 215 10.15 12.08 1.58
C ILE A 215 8.93 12.47 0.74
N ASN A 216 8.11 13.40 1.25
CA ASN A 216 7.14 14.12 0.45
C ASN A 216 7.88 15.05 -0.51
N MET A 217 7.78 14.80 -1.81
CA MET A 217 8.57 15.55 -2.79
C MET A 217 7.93 15.53 -4.19
N THR A 218 8.39 16.45 -5.03
CA THR A 218 8.06 16.45 -6.46
C THR A 218 8.74 15.28 -7.18
N LYS A 219 8.20 14.89 -8.31
CA LYS A 219 8.81 13.86 -9.17
C LYS A 219 10.23 14.26 -9.62
N LEU A 220 10.46 15.56 -9.87
CA LEU A 220 11.79 16.05 -10.24
C LEU A 220 12.81 15.90 -9.08
N GLU A 221 12.41 16.27 -7.86
CA GLU A 221 13.25 16.07 -6.67
C GLU A 221 13.55 14.61 -6.44
N LEU A 222 12.55 13.75 -6.58
CA LEU A 222 12.73 12.30 -6.49
C LEU A 222 13.76 11.79 -7.49
N VAL A 223 13.63 12.18 -8.78
CA VAL A 223 14.58 11.77 -9.83
C VAL A 223 16.00 12.27 -9.54
N LYS A 224 16.15 13.51 -9.07
CA LYS A 224 17.46 14.06 -8.68
C LYS A 224 18.10 13.23 -7.56
N ASN A 225 17.34 12.88 -6.54
CA ASN A 225 17.84 12.07 -5.43
C ASN A 225 18.24 10.65 -5.89
N ILE A 226 17.38 9.98 -6.68
CA ILE A 226 17.69 8.65 -7.21
C ILE A 226 18.97 8.71 -8.09
N CYS A 227 19.08 9.70 -8.99
CA CYS A 227 20.27 9.86 -9.83
C CYS A 227 21.53 10.11 -9.01
N TYR A 228 21.44 10.90 -7.93
CA TYR A 228 22.56 11.11 -7.02
C TYR A 228 23.00 9.81 -6.34
N ILE A 229 22.06 9.03 -5.80
CA ILE A 229 22.34 7.75 -5.13
C ILE A 229 22.96 6.74 -6.13
N MET A 230 22.40 6.65 -7.35
CA MET A 230 22.77 5.66 -8.36
C MET A 230 23.94 6.06 -9.26
N GLY A 231 24.46 7.29 -9.11
CA GLY A 231 25.47 7.82 -10.02
C GLY A 231 25.00 7.91 -11.47
N ALA A 232 23.72 8.27 -11.68
CA ALA A 232 23.09 8.42 -12.99
C ALA A 232 22.84 9.91 -13.33
N GLU A 233 22.55 10.18 -14.60
CA GLU A 233 22.16 11.51 -15.08
C GLU A 233 20.63 11.64 -15.18
N TYR A 234 20.13 12.88 -15.25
CA TYR A 234 18.73 13.13 -15.59
C TYR A 234 18.60 14.23 -16.64
N SER A 235 17.47 14.20 -17.37
CA SER A 235 17.06 15.27 -18.27
C SER A 235 15.56 15.51 -18.12
N GLN A 236 15.09 16.71 -18.47
CA GLN A 236 13.66 17.05 -18.52
C GLN A 236 13.18 17.06 -19.95
N ASP A 237 11.97 16.57 -20.18
CA ASP A 237 11.31 16.58 -21.48
C ASP A 237 9.88 17.08 -21.32
N ASP A 238 9.69 18.37 -21.55
CA ASP A 238 8.40 19.05 -21.41
C ASP A 238 7.43 18.78 -22.60
N SER A 239 7.88 18.03 -23.61
CA SER A 239 7.03 17.62 -24.75
C SER A 239 6.16 16.40 -24.43
N ARG A 240 6.42 15.70 -23.34
CA ARG A 240 5.72 14.49 -22.88
C ARG A 240 4.92 14.77 -21.61
N THR A 241 3.82 14.04 -21.44
CA THR A 241 2.98 14.15 -20.26
C THR A 241 2.90 12.83 -19.50
N ASP A 242 2.80 12.92 -18.18
CA ASP A 242 2.54 11.77 -17.33
C ASP A 242 1.04 11.40 -17.38
N PRO A 243 0.68 10.14 -17.63
CA PRO A 243 -0.72 9.71 -17.52
C PRO A 243 -1.27 9.83 -16.09
N ASP A 244 -0.40 9.77 -15.07
CA ASP A 244 -0.77 9.94 -13.67
C ASP A 244 -0.65 11.43 -13.26
N LYS A 245 -1.76 12.15 -13.36
CA LYS A 245 -1.86 13.59 -13.06
C LYS A 245 -2.21 13.89 -11.60
N ARG A 246 -2.16 12.92 -10.71
CA ARG A 246 -2.41 13.17 -9.28
C ARG A 246 -1.32 14.10 -8.74
N ASP A 247 -1.70 15.09 -7.97
CA ASP A 247 -0.81 16.05 -7.30
C ASP A 247 -1.33 16.32 -5.90
N TYR A 248 -0.64 15.80 -4.90
CA TYR A 248 -0.98 15.95 -3.49
C TYR A 248 0.23 15.73 -2.58
N ILE A 249 0.20 16.39 -1.43
CA ILE A 249 1.06 16.08 -0.27
C ILE A 249 0.14 15.63 0.85
N VAL A 250 0.55 14.62 1.60
CA VAL A 250 -0.24 14.06 2.69
C VAL A 250 0.59 14.08 3.96
N SER A 251 0.01 14.55 5.05
CA SER A 251 0.61 14.48 6.39
C SER A 251 0.20 13.21 7.11
N SER A 252 1.16 12.54 7.72
CA SER A 252 0.98 11.39 8.60
C SER A 252 1.05 11.77 10.09
N GLN A 253 0.93 13.06 10.41
CA GLN A 253 1.12 13.61 11.76
C GLN A 253 0.21 12.95 12.80
N LYS A 254 -1.04 12.64 12.44
CA LYS A 254 -1.99 11.97 13.34
C LYS A 254 -1.48 10.61 13.84
N LEU A 255 -0.79 9.85 12.99
CA LEU A 255 -0.18 8.58 13.36
C LEU A 255 1.10 8.79 14.17
N TYR A 256 1.91 9.80 13.82
CA TYR A 256 3.12 10.15 14.57
C TYR A 256 2.79 10.61 16.01
N ASP A 257 1.69 11.33 16.21
CA ASP A 257 1.23 11.76 17.54
C ASP A 257 0.86 10.57 18.46
N LEU A 258 0.66 9.37 17.90
CA LEU A 258 0.47 8.13 18.65
C LEU A 258 1.81 7.43 18.99
N GLY A 259 2.94 7.94 18.52
CA GLY A 259 4.28 7.41 18.76
C GLY A 259 4.79 6.43 17.68
N PHE A 260 4.16 6.43 16.51
CA PHE A 260 4.74 5.74 15.35
C PHE A 260 5.71 6.67 14.61
N ASP A 261 6.85 6.14 14.16
CA ASP A 261 7.81 6.84 13.31
C ASP A 261 8.26 5.95 12.15
N CYS A 262 8.42 6.54 10.97
CA CYS A 262 9.11 5.92 9.85
C CYS A 262 10.63 5.95 10.10
N ILE A 263 11.31 4.83 9.85
CA ILE A 263 12.76 4.70 10.04
C ILE A 263 13.53 4.43 8.75
N TYR A 264 12.83 4.05 7.67
CA TYR A 264 13.43 3.80 6.37
C TYR A 264 13.26 5.00 5.44
N GLY A 265 14.36 5.52 4.90
CA GLY A 265 14.37 6.62 3.96
C GLY A 265 14.38 6.19 2.49
N LEU A 266 14.46 7.18 1.59
CA LEU A 266 14.54 6.93 0.15
C LEU A 266 15.79 6.12 -0.22
N GLU A 267 16.95 6.46 0.37
CA GLU A 267 18.20 5.80 0.09
C GLU A 267 18.18 4.32 0.42
N ASP A 268 17.59 3.95 1.57
CA ASP A 268 17.45 2.54 1.98
C ASP A 268 16.75 1.71 0.90
N GLY A 269 15.59 2.18 0.42
CA GLY A 269 14.82 1.45 -0.58
C GLY A 269 15.46 1.45 -1.97
N VAL A 270 16.16 2.54 -2.36
CA VAL A 270 16.88 2.60 -3.64
C VAL A 270 18.04 1.60 -3.63
N LEU A 271 18.85 1.54 -2.56
CA LEU A 271 19.97 0.60 -2.45
C LEU A 271 19.51 -0.86 -2.33
N GLU A 272 18.40 -1.12 -1.64
CA GLU A 272 17.79 -2.46 -1.61
C GLU A 272 17.35 -2.91 -3.00
N MET A 273 16.70 -2.02 -3.76
CA MET A 273 16.27 -2.34 -5.12
C MET A 273 17.43 -2.45 -6.10
N ASP A 274 18.47 -1.65 -5.94
CA ASP A 274 19.71 -1.77 -6.73
C ASP A 274 20.33 -3.16 -6.56
N SER A 275 20.50 -3.60 -5.31
CA SER A 275 21.01 -4.94 -4.99
C SER A 275 20.09 -6.07 -5.52
N PHE A 276 18.78 -5.88 -5.46
CA PHE A 276 17.82 -6.84 -6.03
C PHE A 276 17.99 -6.97 -7.56
N TYR A 277 18.17 -5.85 -8.27
CA TYR A 277 18.37 -5.89 -9.73
C TYR A 277 19.71 -6.50 -10.12
N ASP A 278 20.77 -6.40 -9.28
CA ASP A 278 22.02 -7.14 -9.51
C ASP A 278 21.78 -8.65 -9.48
N LEU A 279 21.08 -9.13 -8.45
CA LEU A 279 20.77 -10.56 -8.33
C LEU A 279 19.95 -11.10 -9.52
N LEU A 280 19.04 -10.30 -10.07
CA LEU A 280 18.27 -10.71 -11.26
C LEU A 280 19.18 -10.84 -12.50
N THR A 281 20.13 -9.91 -12.67
CA THR A 281 21.05 -9.93 -13.81
C THR A 281 22.04 -11.09 -13.74
N GLU A 282 22.40 -11.56 -12.55
CA GLU A 282 23.27 -12.72 -12.35
C GLU A 282 22.58 -14.08 -12.62
N MET A 283 21.24 -14.09 -12.66
CA MET A 283 20.43 -15.30 -12.90
C MET A 283 20.08 -15.52 -14.37
N ASP A 284 20.25 -14.51 -15.22
CA ASP A 284 20.06 -14.56 -16.68
C ASP A 284 21.39 -14.93 -17.39
#